data_d9f2448e3b6a565f3e5d49f00db0d665
#
_entry.id   d9f2448e3b6a565f3e5d49f00db0d665
#
_cell.length_a   1.000
_cell.length_b   1.000
_cell.length_c   1.000
_cell.angle_alpha   90.00
_cell.angle_beta   90.00
_cell.angle_gamma   90.00
#
_symmetry.space_group_name_H-M   'P 1'
#
loop_
_entity.id
_entity.type
_entity.pdbx_description
1 polymer ?
#
loop_
_entity_poly.entity_id
_entity_poly.type
_entity_poly.pdbx_seq_one_letter_code
_entity_poly.pdbx_strand_id
1 'polypeptide(L)'
;KVWQCRCGQALFFRNSQCLACSALLGYQPQQSRLASLQPGPVTGTWLQDGNLDAGAFRRCANLDTPAACNWLIPAHSTAPLCVACSLNRTIPDLSIVENHERWRKVETAKRRLVAQLISLGLQVVPKRVDEDTGLAFDFIGIDLQGNAPTTGHANGLITLDIKEADDAHREQVRVQMHEPYRT
;
A
#
# COMPACT_ATOMS: atom_id res chain seq x y z
N LYS A 1 1.94 -15.50 -2.02
CA LYS A 1 1.38 -15.78 -3.36
C LYS A 1 2.35 -15.24 -4.40
N VAL A 2 2.65 -16.04 -5.41
CA VAL A 2 3.50 -15.68 -6.57
C VAL A 2 2.62 -15.71 -7.80
N TRP A 3 2.78 -14.73 -8.69
CA TRP A 3 2.10 -14.64 -9.98
C TRP A 3 3.09 -14.83 -11.11
N GLN A 4 2.63 -15.00 -12.32
CA GLN A 4 3.47 -15.07 -13.53
C GLN A 4 3.16 -13.91 -14.47
N CYS A 5 4.21 -13.35 -15.05
CA CYS A 5 4.11 -12.45 -16.19
C CYS A 5 3.78 -13.23 -17.46
N ARG A 6 3.24 -12.56 -18.47
CA ARG A 6 3.03 -13.15 -19.82
C ARG A 6 4.31 -13.74 -20.45
N CYS A 7 5.50 -13.30 -20.03
CA CYS A 7 6.79 -13.85 -20.46
C CYS A 7 7.27 -15.05 -19.63
N GLY A 8 6.47 -15.53 -18.65
CA GLY A 8 6.81 -16.64 -17.77
C GLY A 8 7.57 -16.25 -16.51
N GLN A 9 8.07 -15.00 -16.39
CA GLN A 9 8.80 -14.55 -15.21
C GLN A 9 7.91 -14.53 -13.96
N ALA A 10 8.43 -15.04 -12.84
CA ALA A 10 7.75 -14.96 -11.55
C ALA A 10 7.62 -13.48 -11.09
N LEU A 11 6.44 -13.14 -10.58
CA LEU A 11 6.10 -11.80 -10.12
C LEU A 11 5.82 -11.81 -8.62
N PHE A 12 6.29 -10.78 -7.94
CA PHE A 12 6.09 -10.56 -6.51
C PHE A 12 5.21 -9.34 -6.26
N PHE A 13 4.50 -9.35 -5.14
CA PHE A 13 3.48 -8.36 -4.78
C PHE A 13 3.87 -6.89 -5.02
N ARG A 14 5.12 -6.53 -4.78
CA ARG A 14 5.64 -5.17 -4.92
C ARG A 14 6.06 -4.76 -6.34
N ASN A 15 6.07 -5.71 -7.29
CA ASN A 15 6.54 -5.40 -8.63
C ASN A 15 5.55 -4.46 -9.35
N SER A 16 6.04 -3.36 -9.89
CA SER A 16 5.32 -2.44 -10.79
C SER A 16 5.72 -2.61 -12.25
N GLN A 17 6.79 -3.37 -12.49
CA GLN A 17 7.32 -3.73 -13.80
C GLN A 17 7.94 -5.13 -13.74
N CYS A 18 7.83 -5.88 -14.82
CA CYS A 18 8.46 -7.17 -14.97
C CYS A 18 9.97 -6.99 -15.26
N LEU A 19 10.81 -7.64 -14.47
CA LEU A 19 12.26 -7.50 -14.59
C LEU A 19 12.83 -8.18 -15.85
N ALA A 20 12.11 -9.14 -16.44
CA ALA A 20 12.57 -9.86 -17.62
C ALA A 20 12.15 -9.19 -18.94
N CYS A 21 10.90 -8.71 -19.06
CA CYS A 21 10.36 -8.17 -20.31
C CYS A 21 9.91 -6.72 -20.23
N SER A 22 10.13 -6.05 -19.10
CA SER A 22 9.77 -4.65 -18.85
C SER A 22 8.27 -4.34 -18.98
N ALA A 23 7.40 -5.35 -19.05
CA ALA A 23 5.96 -5.13 -19.06
C ALA A 23 5.53 -4.42 -17.77
N LEU A 24 4.70 -3.39 -17.89
CA LEU A 24 4.09 -2.73 -16.75
C LEU A 24 3.17 -3.72 -16.01
N LEU A 25 3.11 -3.61 -14.69
CA LEU A 25 2.33 -4.50 -13.83
C LEU A 25 1.36 -3.70 -12.97
N GLY A 26 0.22 -4.32 -12.66
CA GLY A 26 -0.76 -3.76 -11.75
C GLY A 26 -1.44 -4.82 -10.89
N TYR A 27 -1.62 -4.52 -9.61
CA TYR A 27 -2.31 -5.39 -8.67
C TYR A 27 -3.79 -5.01 -8.56
N GLN A 28 -4.67 -5.97 -8.84
CA GLN A 28 -6.12 -5.82 -8.70
C GLN A 28 -6.55 -6.52 -7.41
N PRO A 29 -6.97 -5.77 -6.37
CA PRO A 29 -7.18 -6.32 -5.04
C PRO A 29 -8.36 -7.29 -4.94
N GLN A 30 -9.46 -7.03 -5.64
CA GLN A 30 -10.67 -7.87 -5.58
C GLN A 30 -10.43 -9.28 -6.12
N GLN A 31 -9.55 -9.43 -7.11
CA GLN A 31 -9.15 -10.73 -7.65
C GLN A 31 -7.88 -11.27 -7.01
N SER A 32 -7.25 -10.52 -6.11
CA SER A 32 -5.94 -10.85 -5.54
C SER A 32 -4.92 -11.20 -6.64
N ARG A 33 -4.90 -10.43 -7.73
CA ARG A 33 -4.13 -10.72 -8.94
C ARG A 33 -3.16 -9.60 -9.29
N LEU A 34 -1.90 -9.96 -9.49
CA LEU A 34 -0.89 -9.12 -10.13
C LEU A 34 -0.70 -9.60 -11.57
N ALA A 35 -0.86 -8.72 -12.54
CA ALA A 35 -0.82 -9.07 -13.95
C ALA A 35 -0.12 -7.99 -14.78
N SER A 36 0.28 -8.36 -15.98
CA SER A 36 0.82 -7.43 -16.97
C SER A 36 -0.26 -6.49 -17.48
N LEU A 37 0.14 -5.26 -17.77
CA LEU A 37 -0.76 -4.22 -18.26
C LEU A 37 -0.52 -3.96 -19.75
N GLN A 38 -1.61 -3.77 -20.48
CA GLN A 38 -1.62 -3.27 -21.84
C GLN A 38 -2.44 -1.98 -21.90
N PRO A 39 -2.17 -1.07 -22.86
CA PRO A 39 -2.98 0.13 -23.02
C PRO A 39 -4.46 -0.21 -23.20
N GLY A 40 -5.30 0.52 -22.48
CA GLY A 40 -6.76 0.40 -22.60
C GLY A 40 -7.33 1.28 -23.71
N PRO A 41 -8.66 1.23 -23.90
CA PRO A 41 -9.33 1.97 -24.98
C PRO A 41 -9.30 3.49 -24.80
N VAL A 42 -9.11 3.97 -23.58
CA VAL A 42 -9.02 5.39 -23.25
C VAL A 42 -7.59 5.69 -22.77
N THR A 43 -7.03 6.82 -23.21
CA THR A 43 -5.69 7.25 -22.77
C THR A 43 -5.59 7.27 -21.24
N GLY A 44 -4.51 6.71 -20.70
CA GLY A 44 -4.30 6.61 -19.26
C GLY A 44 -5.04 5.45 -18.59
N THR A 45 -5.75 4.62 -19.35
CA THR A 45 -6.35 3.38 -18.86
C THR A 45 -5.55 2.15 -19.29
N TRP A 46 -5.73 1.07 -18.55
CA TRP A 46 -4.98 -0.16 -18.69
C TRP A 46 -5.89 -1.39 -18.63
N LEU A 47 -5.55 -2.41 -19.37
CA LEU A 47 -6.18 -3.74 -19.34
C LEU A 47 -5.19 -4.74 -18.71
N GLN A 48 -5.69 -5.60 -17.83
CA GLN A 48 -4.89 -6.71 -17.33
C GLN A 48 -4.80 -7.81 -18.39
N ASP A 49 -3.58 -8.19 -18.79
CA ASP A 49 -3.28 -9.18 -19.82
C ASP A 49 -4.05 -8.97 -21.15
N GLY A 50 -4.45 -7.72 -21.43
CA GLY A 50 -5.25 -7.37 -22.62
C GLY A 50 -6.72 -7.79 -22.54
N ASN A 51 -7.21 -8.24 -21.39
CA ASN A 51 -8.59 -8.70 -21.24
C ASN A 51 -9.57 -7.52 -21.08
N LEU A 52 -10.38 -7.26 -22.10
CA LEU A 52 -11.42 -6.23 -22.10
C LEU A 52 -12.59 -6.57 -21.17
N ASP A 53 -12.93 -7.85 -21.03
CA ASP A 53 -14.07 -8.30 -20.21
C ASP A 53 -13.84 -8.06 -18.71
N ALA A 54 -12.57 -7.99 -18.28
CA ALA A 54 -12.21 -7.64 -16.92
C ALA A 54 -12.38 -6.14 -16.60
N GLY A 55 -12.72 -5.33 -17.61
CA GLY A 55 -12.80 -3.88 -17.52
C GLY A 55 -11.45 -3.18 -17.60
N ALA A 56 -11.51 -1.87 -17.75
CA ALA A 56 -10.33 -1.02 -17.76
C ALA A 56 -10.00 -0.48 -16.36
N PHE A 57 -8.73 -0.21 -16.13
CA PHE A 57 -8.19 0.27 -14.85
C PHE A 57 -7.34 1.51 -15.04
N ARG A 58 -7.18 2.30 -13.99
CA ARG A 58 -6.15 3.31 -13.83
C ARG A 58 -5.15 2.89 -12.75
N ARG A 59 -3.94 3.37 -12.82
CA ARG A 59 -2.94 3.16 -11.79
C ARG A 59 -3.17 4.15 -10.63
N CYS A 60 -2.89 3.73 -9.40
CA CYS A 60 -2.95 4.61 -8.23
C CYS A 60 -2.00 5.80 -8.39
N ALA A 61 -2.43 7.01 -8.01
CA ALA A 61 -1.60 8.21 -8.09
C ALA A 61 -0.32 8.12 -7.22
N ASN A 62 -0.30 7.26 -6.20
CA ASN A 62 0.88 7.00 -5.38
C ASN A 62 1.91 6.07 -6.03
N LEU A 63 1.77 5.73 -7.31
CA LEU A 63 2.76 4.90 -8.00
C LEU A 63 4.12 5.58 -8.11
N ASP A 64 4.12 6.86 -8.52
CA ASP A 64 5.33 7.65 -8.81
C ASP A 64 5.78 8.47 -7.58
N THR A 65 5.29 8.12 -6.41
CA THR A 65 5.69 8.67 -5.10
C THR A 65 6.57 7.67 -4.35
N PRO A 66 7.20 8.04 -3.23
CA PRO A 66 7.93 7.09 -2.38
C PRO A 66 7.11 5.89 -1.92
N ALA A 67 5.76 5.98 -1.88
CA ALA A 67 4.89 4.87 -1.58
C ALA A 67 4.96 3.73 -2.63
N ALA A 68 5.31 4.04 -3.88
CA ALA A 68 5.47 3.11 -5.01
C ALA A 68 4.29 2.12 -5.14
N CYS A 69 3.07 2.66 -5.17
CA CYS A 69 1.84 1.85 -5.15
C CYS A 69 1.51 1.30 -6.54
N ASN A 70 1.58 -0.01 -6.72
CA ASN A 70 1.26 -0.71 -7.97
C ASN A 70 -0.22 -1.15 -8.08
N TRP A 71 -1.09 -0.70 -7.18
CA TRP A 71 -2.51 -1.09 -7.19
C TRP A 71 -3.31 -0.38 -8.27
N LEU A 72 -4.31 -1.11 -8.76
CA LEU A 72 -5.23 -0.65 -9.79
C LEU A 72 -6.53 -0.11 -9.18
N ILE A 73 -7.13 0.83 -9.91
CA ILE A 73 -8.41 1.45 -9.60
C ILE A 73 -9.30 1.23 -10.84
N PRO A 74 -10.56 0.80 -10.69
CA PRO A 74 -11.47 0.72 -11.83
C PRO A 74 -11.53 2.05 -12.59
N ALA A 75 -11.50 2.03 -13.93
CA ALA A 75 -11.42 3.25 -14.74
C ALA A 75 -12.61 4.19 -14.56
N HIS A 76 -13.80 3.63 -14.22
CA HIS A 76 -15.00 4.41 -13.94
C HIS A 76 -14.98 5.15 -12.59
N SER A 77 -14.09 4.77 -11.68
CA SER A 77 -13.94 5.48 -10.39
C SER A 77 -13.32 6.85 -10.59
N THR A 78 -13.80 7.87 -9.90
CA THR A 78 -13.21 9.22 -9.90
C THR A 78 -12.06 9.35 -8.89
N ALA A 79 -11.89 8.39 -7.97
CA ALA A 79 -10.85 8.45 -6.94
C ALA A 79 -9.45 8.37 -7.56
N PRO A 80 -8.51 9.24 -7.15
CA PRO A 80 -7.13 9.17 -7.62
C PRO A 80 -6.30 8.09 -6.90
N LEU A 81 -6.72 7.68 -5.70
CA LEU A 81 -6.04 6.73 -4.84
C LEU A 81 -6.79 5.39 -4.80
N CYS A 82 -6.04 4.30 -4.73
CA CYS A 82 -6.62 2.98 -4.50
C CYS A 82 -7.13 2.83 -3.06
N VAL A 83 -7.93 1.80 -2.80
CA VAL A 83 -8.50 1.56 -1.47
C VAL A 83 -7.45 1.52 -0.36
N ALA A 84 -6.27 0.95 -0.58
CA ALA A 84 -5.23 0.91 0.44
C ALA A 84 -4.61 2.29 0.71
N CYS A 85 -4.40 3.12 -0.33
CA CYS A 85 -3.84 4.46 -0.17
C CYS A 85 -4.84 5.46 0.38
N SER A 86 -6.14 5.27 0.14
CA SER A 86 -7.20 6.12 0.69
C SER A 86 -7.41 5.96 2.20
N LEU A 87 -6.81 4.93 2.81
CA LEU A 87 -6.85 4.74 4.27
C LEU A 87 -5.84 5.64 5.02
N ASN A 88 -4.92 6.30 4.34
CA ASN A 88 -3.96 7.19 5.00
C ASN A 88 -4.65 8.50 5.37
N ARG A 89 -4.67 8.80 6.66
CA ARG A 89 -5.11 10.08 7.20
C ARG A 89 -3.93 11.04 7.35
N THR A 90 -2.83 10.55 7.89
CA THR A 90 -1.57 11.30 8.05
C THR A 90 -0.42 10.51 7.43
N ILE A 91 0.44 11.20 6.70
CA ILE A 91 1.67 10.63 6.12
C ILE A 91 2.88 11.35 6.72
N PRO A 92 4.06 10.71 6.76
CA PRO A 92 5.26 11.35 7.29
C PRO A 92 5.69 12.53 6.41
N ASP A 93 6.49 13.42 6.99
CA ASP A 93 7.12 14.50 6.23
C ASP A 93 8.09 13.92 5.19
N LEU A 94 7.71 14.01 3.93
CA LEU A 94 8.51 13.50 2.80
C LEU A 94 9.57 14.50 2.31
N SER A 95 9.70 15.68 2.91
CA SER A 95 10.87 16.55 2.70
C SER A 95 12.13 15.95 3.35
N ILE A 96 11.96 15.07 4.33
CA ILE A 96 13.00 14.31 5.00
C ILE A 96 13.32 13.06 4.18
N VAL A 97 14.51 13.00 3.59
CA VAL A 97 14.90 11.93 2.63
C VAL A 97 14.83 10.53 3.25
N GLU A 98 15.21 10.39 4.51
CA GLU A 98 15.17 9.14 5.27
C GLU A 98 13.74 8.58 5.38
N ASN A 99 12.74 9.45 5.36
CA ASN A 99 11.35 9.04 5.41
C ASN A 99 10.86 8.40 4.10
N HIS A 100 11.55 8.61 2.98
CA HIS A 100 11.16 7.97 1.71
C HIS A 100 11.20 6.44 1.80
N GLU A 101 12.31 5.90 2.29
CA GLU A 101 12.47 4.44 2.41
C GLU A 101 11.59 3.87 3.53
N ARG A 102 11.50 4.56 4.67
CA ARG A 102 10.60 4.19 5.76
C ARG A 102 9.15 4.14 5.28
N TRP A 103 8.72 5.20 4.57
CA TRP A 103 7.39 5.29 4.00
C TRP A 103 7.11 4.15 3.02
N ARG A 104 8.06 3.85 2.13
CA ARG A 104 7.95 2.73 1.18
C ARG A 104 7.75 1.39 1.88
N LYS A 105 8.47 1.13 2.98
CA LYS A 105 8.37 -0.10 3.77
C LYS A 105 7.00 -0.23 4.44
N VAL A 106 6.57 0.78 5.19
CA VAL A 106 5.28 0.73 5.91
C VAL A 106 4.09 0.68 4.96
N GLU A 107 4.14 1.42 3.85
CA GLU A 107 3.12 1.37 2.80
C GLU A 107 3.03 -0.03 2.16
N THR A 108 4.17 -0.68 1.94
CA THR A 108 4.19 -2.04 1.41
C THR A 108 3.57 -3.03 2.39
N ALA A 109 3.88 -2.90 3.69
CA ALA A 109 3.30 -3.74 4.74
C ALA A 109 1.79 -3.52 4.87
N LYS A 110 1.34 -2.26 4.91
CA LYS A 110 -0.07 -1.89 4.96
C LYS A 110 -0.85 -2.46 3.76
N ARG A 111 -0.32 -2.32 2.54
CA ARG A 111 -0.97 -2.90 1.35
C ARG A 111 -1.12 -4.41 1.43
N ARG A 112 -0.14 -5.12 2.00
CA ARG A 112 -0.26 -6.57 2.23
C ARG A 112 -1.37 -6.89 3.21
N LEU A 113 -1.45 -6.15 4.33
CA LEU A 113 -2.54 -6.29 5.30
C LEU A 113 -3.89 -6.05 4.64
N VAL A 114 -4.05 -4.95 3.91
CA VAL A 114 -5.30 -4.61 3.21
C VAL A 114 -5.67 -5.68 2.18
N ALA A 115 -4.69 -6.20 1.42
CA ALA A 115 -4.93 -7.30 0.47
C ALA A 115 -5.42 -8.57 1.17
N GLN A 116 -4.89 -8.89 2.35
CA GLN A 116 -5.35 -10.02 3.16
C GLN A 116 -6.78 -9.81 3.66
N LEU A 117 -7.10 -8.64 4.20
CA LEU A 117 -8.45 -8.31 4.67
C LEU A 117 -9.47 -8.48 3.54
N ILE A 118 -9.18 -7.93 2.36
CA ILE A 118 -10.04 -8.08 1.17
C ILE A 118 -10.17 -9.55 0.76
N SER A 119 -9.08 -10.32 0.78
CA SER A 119 -9.11 -11.75 0.39
C SER A 119 -9.89 -12.61 1.38
N LEU A 120 -10.07 -12.16 2.61
CA LEU A 120 -10.92 -12.78 3.63
C LEU A 120 -12.39 -12.33 3.53
N GLY A 121 -12.75 -11.51 2.54
CA GLY A 121 -14.09 -10.98 2.36
C GLY A 121 -14.46 -9.83 3.31
N LEU A 122 -13.50 -9.29 4.05
CA LEU A 122 -13.74 -8.16 4.94
C LEU A 122 -13.87 -6.87 4.15
N GLN A 123 -14.85 -6.06 4.50
CA GLN A 123 -15.03 -4.74 3.92
C GLN A 123 -13.96 -3.79 4.46
N VAL A 124 -13.17 -3.22 3.56
CA VAL A 124 -12.16 -2.22 3.88
C VAL A 124 -12.65 -0.87 3.36
N VAL A 125 -13.10 -0.01 4.26
CA VAL A 125 -13.58 1.34 3.95
C VAL A 125 -12.79 2.38 4.74
N PRO A 126 -12.48 3.54 4.15
CA PRO A 126 -11.84 4.63 4.88
C PRO A 126 -12.73 5.11 6.04
N LYS A 127 -12.11 5.34 7.20
CA LYS A 127 -12.79 5.93 8.35
C LYS A 127 -13.12 7.39 8.07
N ARG A 128 -14.38 7.76 8.29
CA ARG A 128 -14.84 9.16 8.26
C ARG A 128 -14.79 9.75 9.66
N VAL A 129 -14.74 11.08 9.74
CA VAL A 129 -14.54 11.80 11.00
C VAL A 129 -15.65 11.49 12.03
N ASP A 130 -16.88 11.33 11.57
CA ASP A 130 -18.07 11.18 12.43
C ASP A 130 -18.60 9.73 12.46
N GLU A 131 -17.83 8.75 11.95
CA GLU A 131 -18.27 7.36 11.90
C GLU A 131 -17.41 6.49 12.84
N ASP A 132 -18.07 5.62 13.63
CA ASP A 132 -17.38 4.62 14.48
C ASP A 132 -16.77 3.48 13.67
N THR A 133 -17.15 3.35 12.41
CA THR A 133 -16.70 2.30 11.49
C THR A 133 -15.63 2.82 10.55
N GLY A 134 -14.90 1.88 9.91
CA GLY A 134 -13.86 2.19 8.95
C GLY A 134 -12.45 2.08 9.52
N LEU A 135 -11.48 2.19 8.64
CA LEU A 135 -10.06 2.03 8.92
C LEU A 135 -9.29 3.26 8.47
N ALA A 136 -8.40 3.75 9.31
CA ALA A 136 -7.49 4.84 8.99
C ALA A 136 -6.10 4.59 9.55
N PHE A 137 -5.08 5.11 8.87
CA PHE A 137 -3.69 5.04 9.30
C PHE A 137 -3.10 6.43 9.45
N ASP A 138 -2.43 6.65 10.57
CA ASP A 138 -1.55 7.78 10.81
C ASP A 138 -0.10 7.28 10.89
N PHE A 139 0.74 7.76 9.99
CA PHE A 139 2.17 7.50 10.00
C PHE A 139 2.89 8.78 10.41
N ILE A 140 3.34 8.83 11.65
CA ILE A 140 3.79 10.06 12.29
C ILE A 140 5.28 9.93 12.61
N GLY A 141 6.00 11.02 12.47
CA GLY A 141 7.38 11.18 12.98
C GLY A 141 7.40 11.94 14.30
N ILE A 142 8.59 12.30 14.75
CA ILE A 142 8.78 13.19 15.89
C ILE A 142 8.10 14.54 15.60
N ASP A 143 7.35 15.05 16.58
CA ASP A 143 6.69 16.35 16.46
C ASP A 143 7.69 17.52 16.55
N LEU A 144 7.20 18.75 16.35
CA LEU A 144 8.04 19.96 16.43
C LEU A 144 8.63 20.21 17.82
N GLN A 145 8.08 19.58 18.86
CA GLN A 145 8.55 19.65 20.25
C GLN A 145 9.54 18.52 20.59
N GLY A 146 9.82 17.61 19.65
CA GLY A 146 10.74 16.50 19.83
C GLY A 146 10.12 15.25 20.45
N ASN A 147 8.78 15.20 20.64
CA ASN A 147 8.12 14.03 21.19
C ASN A 147 7.95 12.95 20.13
N ALA A 148 8.31 11.72 20.47
CA ALA A 148 8.02 10.56 19.64
C ALA A 148 6.53 10.20 19.74
N PRO A 149 5.86 9.86 18.61
CA PRO A 149 4.50 9.40 18.64
C PRO A 149 4.40 8.03 19.34
N THR A 150 3.28 7.80 20.01
CA THR A 150 2.99 6.47 20.54
C THR A 150 2.31 5.62 19.47
N THR A 151 2.90 4.48 19.13
CA THR A 151 2.25 3.47 18.30
C THR A 151 1.09 2.86 19.04
N GLY A 152 -0.06 2.75 18.38
CA GLY A 152 -1.26 2.20 18.98
C GLY A 152 -2.45 2.14 18.02
N HIS A 153 -3.57 1.65 18.53
CA HIS A 153 -4.81 1.60 17.76
C HIS A 153 -6.03 1.87 18.65
N ALA A 154 -7.01 2.55 18.09
CA ALA A 154 -8.31 2.75 18.73
C ALA A 154 -9.39 2.97 17.65
N ASN A 155 -10.53 2.30 17.81
CA ASN A 155 -11.72 2.51 16.96
C ASN A 155 -11.43 2.54 15.45
N GLY A 156 -10.60 1.62 14.94
CA GLY A 156 -10.22 1.55 13.53
C GLY A 156 -9.15 2.56 13.08
N LEU A 157 -8.64 3.40 13.98
CA LEU A 157 -7.48 4.23 13.74
C LEU A 157 -6.23 3.48 14.20
N ILE A 158 -5.24 3.37 13.32
CA ILE A 158 -3.93 2.78 13.59
C ILE A 158 -2.88 3.87 13.44
N THR A 159 -2.19 4.18 14.54
CA THR A 159 -1.10 5.13 14.58
C THR A 159 0.22 4.39 14.68
N LEU A 160 1.18 4.73 13.82
CA LEU A 160 2.52 4.13 13.79
C LEU A 160 3.59 5.22 13.76
N ASP A 161 4.61 5.05 14.61
CA ASP A 161 5.85 5.82 14.44
C ASP A 161 6.53 5.35 13.15
N ILE A 162 6.84 6.31 12.26
CA ILE A 162 7.51 5.99 10.98
C ILE A 162 8.89 5.34 11.19
N LYS A 163 9.53 5.55 12.33
CA LYS A 163 10.80 4.91 12.69
C LYS A 163 10.68 3.41 12.93
N GLU A 164 9.48 2.88 13.17
CA GLU A 164 9.27 1.43 13.23
C GLU A 164 9.55 0.71 11.91
N ALA A 165 9.67 1.44 10.81
CA ALA A 165 10.19 0.92 9.56
C ALA A 165 11.68 0.54 9.62
N ASP A 166 12.41 1.06 10.60
CA ASP A 166 13.84 0.77 10.81
C ASP A 166 13.98 -0.45 11.72
N ASP A 167 14.61 -1.50 11.20
CA ASP A 167 14.76 -2.77 11.92
C ASP A 167 15.54 -2.59 13.24
N ALA A 168 16.56 -1.75 13.24
CA ALA A 168 17.34 -1.44 14.44
C ALA A 168 16.51 -0.74 15.52
N HIS A 169 15.70 0.25 15.12
CA HIS A 169 14.81 0.96 16.04
C HIS A 169 13.77 0.02 16.65
N ARG A 170 13.12 -0.76 15.80
CA ARG A 170 12.11 -1.74 16.23
C ARG A 170 12.67 -2.76 17.21
N GLU A 171 13.90 -3.24 16.97
CA GLU A 171 14.57 -4.17 17.87
C GLU A 171 14.92 -3.52 19.21
N GLN A 172 15.37 -2.26 19.22
CA GLN A 172 15.63 -1.52 20.47
C GLN A 172 14.37 -1.37 21.30
N VAL A 173 13.24 -0.97 20.69
CA VAL A 173 11.95 -0.83 21.39
C VAL A 173 11.50 -2.18 21.94
N ARG A 174 11.61 -3.27 21.15
CA ARG A 174 11.28 -4.63 21.58
C ARG A 174 12.06 -5.04 22.82
N VAL A 175 13.37 -4.81 22.82
CA VAL A 175 14.25 -5.13 23.96
C VAL A 175 13.87 -4.31 25.20
N GLN A 176 13.59 -3.01 25.04
CA GLN A 176 13.17 -2.14 26.13
C GLN A 176 11.84 -2.57 26.75
N MET A 177 10.91 -3.06 25.93
CA MET A 177 9.61 -3.53 26.40
C MET A 177 9.64 -5.00 26.89
N HIS A 178 10.79 -5.65 26.89
CA HIS A 178 10.95 -7.08 27.24
C HIS A 178 10.01 -8.01 26.46
N GLU A 179 9.64 -7.61 25.24
CA GLU A 179 8.77 -8.44 24.41
C GLU A 179 9.54 -9.64 23.81
N PRO A 180 8.95 -10.86 23.83
CA PRO A 180 9.57 -12.03 23.21
C PRO A 180 9.66 -11.84 21.69
N TYR A 181 10.66 -12.49 21.08
CA TYR A 181 10.81 -12.51 19.62
C TYR A 181 9.55 -13.10 18.98
N ARG A 182 8.88 -12.32 18.14
CA ARG A 182 7.81 -12.82 17.26
C ARG A 182 8.43 -13.06 15.89
N THR A 183 8.70 -14.31 15.60
CA THR A 183 9.13 -14.78 14.27
C THR A 183 8.00 -14.69 13.25
#